data_683ccb6aecb7c1798964bb2558548264
#
_entry.id   683ccb6aecb7c1798964bb2558548264
#
_cell.length_a   1.000
_cell.length_b   1.000
_cell.length_c   1.000
_cell.angle_alpha   90.00
_cell.angle_beta   90.00
_cell.angle_gamma   90.00
#
_symmetry.space_group_name_H-M   'P 1'
#
loop_
_entity.id
_entity.type
_entity.pdbx_description
1 polymer ?
#
loop_
_entity_poly.entity_id
_entity_poly.type
_entity_poly.pdbx_seq_one_letter_code
_entity_poly.pdbx_strand_id
1 'polypeptide(L)'
;MTDLMNKLAAVVAVASLAITLVAAGFAACAAFPQTTEMLAEAFSGNGNPGTPFSHDELVQAAVATRDYTVGSNDREAVFSMLHAINEGAGTPYADAAPDELAAAPEEYTLPADALSHLDDVYHVVAGARIGLIVVALVAVAACAHMAVRVGRRALGGVLMAAGIAVIAVFALLAAWVVADFNGFFAAFHSLFFANGTWTFSYDSLLITMYPPEFWIGMGAVWLAATGLLSIASVVVGALLRRKRA
;
A
#
# COMPACT_ATOMS: atom_id res chain seq x y z
N MET A 1 16.29 9.11 37.43
CA MET A 1 16.58 8.22 36.32
C MET A 1 15.38 7.40 35.85
N THR A 2 14.69 6.68 36.72
CA THR A 2 13.51 5.85 36.38
C THR A 2 12.35 6.63 35.71
N ASP A 3 12.04 7.86 36.15
CA ASP A 3 10.96 8.66 35.54
C ASP A 3 11.27 9.09 34.10
N LEU A 4 12.50 9.53 33.82
CA LEU A 4 12.95 9.88 32.47
C LEU A 4 12.93 8.66 31.53
N MET A 5 13.40 7.50 32.01
CA MET A 5 13.36 6.25 31.24
C MET A 5 11.93 5.83 30.89
N ASN A 6 10.99 5.95 31.84
CA ASN A 6 9.59 5.61 31.61
C ASN A 6 8.93 6.58 30.61
N LYS A 7 9.28 7.87 30.64
CA LYS A 7 8.80 8.86 29.65
C LYS A 7 9.35 8.55 28.24
N LEU A 8 10.62 8.24 28.13
CA LEU A 8 11.22 7.82 26.84
C LEU A 8 10.59 6.54 26.32
N ALA A 9 10.41 5.53 27.18
CA ALA A 9 9.73 4.29 26.81
C ALA A 9 8.29 4.53 26.33
N ALA A 10 7.55 5.47 26.96
CA ALA A 10 6.22 5.84 26.52
C ALA A 10 6.22 6.48 25.12
N VAL A 11 7.15 7.39 24.84
CA VAL A 11 7.29 8.02 23.52
C VAL A 11 7.62 6.96 22.45
N VAL A 12 8.58 6.08 22.73
CA VAL A 12 8.94 4.98 21.84
C VAL A 12 7.74 4.05 21.60
N ALA A 13 6.99 3.70 22.66
CA ALA A 13 5.82 2.86 22.55
C ALA A 13 4.72 3.51 21.70
N VAL A 14 4.43 4.80 21.88
CA VAL A 14 3.43 5.52 21.08
C VAL A 14 3.85 5.58 19.61
N ALA A 15 5.10 5.97 19.32
CA ALA A 15 5.59 6.13 17.97
C ALA A 15 5.63 4.78 17.22
N SER A 16 6.23 3.75 17.83
CA SER A 16 6.34 2.43 17.21
C SER A 16 4.98 1.75 17.04
N LEU A 17 4.07 1.89 18.00
CA LEU A 17 2.71 1.38 17.88
C LEU A 17 1.92 2.10 16.78
N ALA A 18 2.02 3.42 16.69
CA ALA A 18 1.37 4.19 15.62
C ALA A 18 1.83 3.71 14.23
N ILE A 19 3.15 3.56 14.02
CA ILE A 19 3.70 3.02 12.77
C ILE A 19 3.20 1.59 12.53
N THR A 20 3.13 0.76 13.58
CA THR A 20 2.64 -0.62 13.47
C THR A 20 1.16 -0.67 13.06
N LEU A 21 0.31 0.21 13.59
CA LEU A 21 -1.11 0.29 13.20
C LEU A 21 -1.27 0.65 11.72
N VAL A 22 -0.50 1.64 11.25
CA VAL A 22 -0.48 2.06 9.84
C VAL A 22 0.00 0.92 8.94
N ALA A 23 1.09 0.26 9.33
CA ALA A 23 1.66 -0.88 8.59
C ALA A 23 0.72 -2.09 8.54
N ALA A 24 0.02 -2.39 9.64
CA ALA A 24 -0.95 -3.48 9.67
C ALA A 24 -2.16 -3.20 8.76
N GLY A 25 -2.62 -1.95 8.69
CA GLY A 25 -3.65 -1.54 7.73
C GLY A 25 -3.17 -1.67 6.27
N PHE A 26 -1.92 -1.26 5.98
CA PHE A 26 -1.32 -1.45 4.66
C PHE A 26 -1.19 -2.94 4.30
N ALA A 27 -0.76 -3.77 5.25
CA ALA A 27 -0.67 -5.21 5.03
C ALA A 27 -2.03 -5.84 4.67
N ALA A 28 -3.14 -5.33 5.20
CA ALA A 28 -4.49 -5.77 4.83
C ALA A 28 -4.82 -5.47 3.36
N CYS A 29 -4.23 -4.41 2.76
CA CYS A 29 -4.38 -4.11 1.34
C CYS A 29 -3.43 -4.99 0.49
N ALA A 30 -2.15 -5.06 0.87
CA ALA A 30 -1.11 -5.64 0.05
C ALA A 30 -1.02 -7.18 0.16
N ALA A 31 -1.40 -7.78 1.32
CA ALA A 31 -1.26 -9.21 1.55
C ALA A 31 -2.26 -10.07 0.76
N PHE A 32 -3.41 -9.51 0.42
CA PHE A 32 -4.50 -10.25 -0.22
C PHE A 32 -4.65 -9.84 -1.69
N PRO A 33 -4.39 -10.76 -2.66
CA PRO A 33 -4.62 -10.49 -4.08
C PRO A 33 -6.05 -10.05 -4.38
N GLN A 34 -7.03 -10.55 -3.62
CA GLN A 34 -8.44 -10.23 -3.75
C GLN A 34 -8.75 -8.73 -3.60
N THR A 35 -7.93 -7.98 -2.85
CA THR A 35 -8.10 -6.52 -2.76
C THR A 35 -7.80 -5.86 -4.10
N THR A 36 -6.71 -6.28 -4.76
CA THR A 36 -6.35 -5.77 -6.09
C THR A 36 -7.37 -6.23 -7.13
N GLU A 37 -7.75 -7.50 -7.13
CA GLU A 37 -8.76 -8.06 -8.03
C GLU A 37 -10.09 -7.28 -7.93
N MET A 38 -10.64 -7.12 -6.75
CA MET A 38 -11.89 -6.37 -6.51
C MET A 38 -11.81 -4.90 -7.00
N LEU A 39 -10.67 -4.23 -6.80
CA LEU A 39 -10.51 -2.84 -7.23
C LEU A 39 -10.24 -2.75 -8.74
N ALA A 40 -9.55 -3.73 -9.31
CA ALA A 40 -9.36 -3.82 -10.75
C ALA A 40 -10.70 -4.11 -11.45
N GLU A 41 -11.50 -5.05 -10.94
CA GLU A 41 -12.85 -5.30 -11.42
C GLU A 41 -13.77 -4.07 -11.34
N ALA A 42 -13.55 -3.18 -10.37
CA ALA A 42 -14.35 -1.98 -10.25
C ALA A 42 -13.88 -0.84 -11.18
N PHE A 43 -12.59 -0.74 -11.48
CA PHE A 43 -12.00 0.49 -12.02
C PHE A 43 -11.09 0.32 -13.22
N SER A 44 -10.50 -0.86 -13.51
CA SER A 44 -9.60 -1.04 -14.65
C SER A 44 -10.30 -0.71 -15.98
N GLY A 45 -9.60 -0.02 -16.87
CA GLY A 45 -10.16 0.48 -18.11
C GLY A 45 -10.92 1.78 -18.02
N ASN A 46 -11.21 2.28 -16.81
CA ASN A 46 -11.86 3.57 -16.62
C ASN A 46 -11.02 4.70 -17.26
N GLY A 47 -11.69 5.52 -18.05
CA GLY A 47 -11.07 6.65 -18.73
C GLY A 47 -10.31 6.30 -20.01
N ASN A 48 -10.06 5.03 -20.32
CA ASN A 48 -9.44 4.62 -21.59
C ASN A 48 -10.35 3.69 -22.41
N PRO A 49 -11.39 4.20 -23.08
CA PRO A 49 -12.28 3.39 -23.90
C PRO A 49 -11.61 2.84 -25.18
N GLY A 50 -10.40 3.31 -25.52
CA GLY A 50 -9.62 2.87 -26.66
C GLY A 50 -8.63 1.74 -26.35
N THR A 51 -8.59 1.24 -25.13
CA THR A 51 -7.69 0.11 -24.77
C THR A 51 -7.97 -1.10 -25.66
N PRO A 52 -6.92 -1.82 -26.13
CA PRO A 52 -7.09 -3.04 -26.92
C PRO A 52 -7.60 -4.23 -26.08
N PHE A 53 -7.52 -4.14 -24.76
CA PHE A 53 -7.82 -5.23 -23.85
C PHE A 53 -9.24 -5.18 -23.31
N SER A 54 -9.82 -6.36 -23.15
CA SER A 54 -11.07 -6.53 -22.43
C SER A 54 -10.88 -6.22 -20.93
N HIS A 55 -11.99 -6.02 -20.24
CA HIS A 55 -11.97 -5.79 -18.80
C HIS A 55 -11.30 -6.95 -18.03
N ASP A 56 -11.60 -8.21 -18.38
CA ASP A 56 -11.04 -9.39 -17.74
C ASP A 56 -9.51 -9.49 -17.93
N GLU A 57 -9.01 -9.13 -19.11
CA GLU A 57 -7.58 -9.07 -19.40
C GLU A 57 -6.87 -7.98 -18.58
N LEU A 58 -7.50 -6.82 -18.40
CA LEU A 58 -6.97 -5.77 -17.53
C LEU A 58 -6.93 -6.18 -16.06
N VAL A 59 -7.94 -6.89 -15.56
CA VAL A 59 -7.95 -7.46 -14.20
C VAL A 59 -6.84 -8.49 -14.05
N GLN A 60 -6.67 -9.38 -15.02
CA GLN A 60 -5.55 -10.35 -15.04
C GLN A 60 -4.19 -9.63 -15.00
N ALA A 61 -4.00 -8.61 -15.83
CA ALA A 61 -2.78 -7.80 -15.84
C ALA A 61 -2.52 -7.12 -14.50
N ALA A 62 -3.54 -6.54 -13.89
CA ALA A 62 -3.43 -5.88 -12.59
C ALA A 62 -3.02 -6.85 -11.47
N VAL A 63 -3.63 -8.03 -11.41
CA VAL A 63 -3.28 -9.03 -10.39
C VAL A 63 -1.86 -9.55 -10.59
N ALA A 64 -1.45 -9.88 -11.82
CA ALA A 64 -0.10 -10.35 -12.11
C ALA A 64 0.96 -9.28 -11.81
N THR A 65 0.70 -8.01 -12.15
CA THR A 65 1.59 -6.89 -11.85
C THR A 65 1.71 -6.64 -10.34
N ARG A 66 0.61 -6.77 -9.58
CA ARG A 66 0.64 -6.76 -8.13
C ARG A 66 1.52 -7.89 -7.59
N ASP A 67 1.38 -9.11 -8.10
CA ASP A 67 2.18 -10.25 -7.64
C ASP A 67 3.68 -10.06 -7.95
N TYR A 68 4.00 -9.36 -9.02
CA TYR A 68 5.35 -8.92 -9.31
C TYR A 68 5.89 -7.94 -8.27
N THR A 69 5.13 -6.88 -7.95
CA THR A 69 5.60 -5.78 -7.07
C THR A 69 5.56 -6.11 -5.58
N VAL A 70 4.65 -6.98 -5.14
CA VAL A 70 4.47 -7.33 -3.72
C VAL A 70 4.93 -8.74 -3.40
N GLY A 71 5.07 -9.59 -4.41
CA GLY A 71 5.37 -11.02 -4.28
C GLY A 71 6.77 -11.41 -4.73
N SER A 72 6.84 -12.03 -5.91
CA SER A 72 8.01 -12.77 -6.38
C SER A 72 9.05 -11.94 -7.14
N ASN A 73 8.69 -10.79 -7.69
CA ASN A 73 9.49 -10.03 -8.64
C ASN A 73 9.92 -10.87 -9.87
N ASP A 74 9.03 -11.75 -10.31
CA ASP A 74 9.27 -12.67 -11.40
C ASP A 74 8.92 -12.02 -12.75
N ARG A 75 9.94 -11.59 -13.50
CA ARG A 75 9.77 -10.99 -14.83
C ARG A 75 9.22 -11.95 -15.88
N GLU A 76 9.54 -13.24 -15.77
CA GLU A 76 9.05 -14.24 -16.70
C GLU A 76 7.53 -14.41 -16.57
N ALA A 77 7.01 -14.38 -15.32
CA ALA A 77 5.58 -14.38 -15.06
C ALA A 77 4.88 -13.13 -15.66
N VAL A 78 5.51 -11.94 -15.58
CA VAL A 78 4.98 -10.72 -16.21
C VAL A 78 4.93 -10.85 -17.72
N PHE A 79 6.01 -11.33 -18.38
CA PHE A 79 6.01 -11.53 -19.82
C PHE A 79 5.01 -12.60 -20.28
N SER A 80 4.86 -13.67 -19.50
CA SER A 80 3.84 -14.70 -19.77
C SER A 80 2.42 -14.14 -19.68
N MET A 81 2.15 -13.26 -18.73
CA MET A 81 0.88 -12.55 -18.61
C MET A 81 0.67 -11.60 -19.81
N LEU A 82 1.68 -10.78 -20.17
CA LEU A 82 1.58 -9.87 -21.32
C LEU A 82 1.29 -10.62 -22.61
N HIS A 83 1.93 -11.79 -22.82
CA HIS A 83 1.65 -12.63 -23.97
C HIS A 83 0.20 -13.14 -23.94
N ALA A 84 -0.25 -13.67 -22.80
CA ALA A 84 -1.60 -14.22 -22.67
C ALA A 84 -2.71 -13.19 -22.94
N ILE A 85 -2.59 -11.95 -22.43
CA ILE A 85 -3.59 -10.91 -22.68
C ILE A 85 -3.57 -10.43 -24.14
N ASN A 86 -2.38 -10.35 -24.78
CA ASN A 86 -2.29 -9.99 -26.19
C ASN A 86 -2.86 -11.07 -27.10
N GLU A 87 -2.63 -12.37 -26.77
CA GLU A 87 -3.23 -13.50 -27.45
C GLU A 87 -4.76 -13.49 -27.30
N GLY A 88 -5.26 -13.33 -26.06
CA GLY A 88 -6.69 -13.28 -25.76
C GLY A 88 -7.42 -12.17 -26.50
N ALA A 89 -6.85 -10.98 -26.54
CA ALA A 89 -7.38 -9.82 -27.25
C ALA A 89 -7.17 -9.87 -28.77
N GLY A 90 -6.37 -10.81 -29.30
CA GLY A 90 -6.06 -10.89 -30.72
C GLY A 90 -5.34 -9.65 -31.25
N THR A 91 -4.47 -9.05 -30.46
CA THR A 91 -3.73 -7.84 -30.84
C THR A 91 -2.68 -8.13 -31.90
N PRO A 92 -2.08 -7.12 -32.52
CA PRO A 92 -0.95 -7.31 -33.45
C PRO A 92 0.27 -8.00 -32.82
N TYR A 93 0.32 -8.08 -31.47
CA TYR A 93 1.43 -8.65 -30.69
C TYR A 93 1.10 -10.01 -30.07
N ALA A 94 0.01 -10.65 -30.48
CA ALA A 94 -0.44 -11.95 -29.98
C ALA A 94 0.61 -13.06 -30.12
N ASP A 95 1.34 -13.07 -31.26
CA ASP A 95 2.40 -14.05 -31.58
C ASP A 95 3.82 -13.44 -31.47
N ALA A 96 3.96 -12.26 -30.84
CA ALA A 96 5.23 -11.54 -30.76
C ALA A 96 6.26 -12.29 -29.92
N ALA A 97 7.52 -12.30 -30.36
CA ALA A 97 8.63 -12.76 -29.54
C ALA A 97 8.81 -11.83 -28.32
N PRO A 98 9.42 -12.31 -27.20
CA PRO A 98 9.56 -11.50 -25.98
C PRO A 98 10.25 -10.14 -26.18
N ASP A 99 11.23 -10.05 -27.05
CA ASP A 99 11.93 -8.81 -27.39
C ASP A 99 11.08 -7.86 -28.23
N GLU A 100 10.27 -8.39 -29.13
CA GLU A 100 9.30 -7.64 -29.94
C GLU A 100 8.17 -7.10 -29.04
N LEU A 101 7.62 -7.94 -28.15
CA LEU A 101 6.60 -7.53 -27.19
C LEU A 101 7.14 -6.46 -26.22
N ALA A 102 8.39 -6.58 -25.78
CA ALA A 102 9.03 -5.59 -24.91
C ALA A 102 9.23 -4.22 -25.60
N ALA A 103 9.31 -4.21 -26.93
CA ALA A 103 9.46 -3.02 -27.76
C ALA A 103 8.12 -2.50 -28.33
N ALA A 104 7.00 -3.16 -28.03
CA ALA A 104 5.67 -2.76 -28.47
C ALA A 104 5.27 -1.40 -27.89
N PRO A 105 4.29 -0.69 -28.48
CA PRO A 105 3.71 0.50 -27.90
C PRO A 105 3.15 0.24 -26.50
N GLU A 106 3.21 1.24 -25.63
CA GLU A 106 2.92 1.10 -24.18
C GLU A 106 1.47 0.72 -23.86
N GLU A 107 0.55 0.82 -24.81
CA GLU A 107 -0.81 0.31 -24.68
C GLU A 107 -0.89 -1.23 -24.74
N TYR A 108 0.12 -1.92 -25.29
CA TYR A 108 0.15 -3.39 -25.44
C TYR A 108 1.09 -4.08 -24.45
N THR A 109 1.97 -3.34 -23.79
CA THR A 109 3.05 -3.90 -22.97
C THR A 109 3.36 -3.04 -21.74
N LEU A 110 4.26 -3.54 -20.89
CA LEU A 110 4.96 -2.77 -19.88
C LEU A 110 6.39 -2.48 -20.40
N PRO A 111 6.67 -1.27 -20.91
CA PRO A 111 7.97 -0.92 -21.43
C PRO A 111 9.04 -0.87 -20.33
N ALA A 112 10.31 -0.73 -20.71
CA ALA A 112 11.44 -0.86 -19.79
C ALA A 112 11.41 0.13 -18.60
N ASP A 113 10.90 1.33 -18.81
CA ASP A 113 10.72 2.34 -17.75
C ASP A 113 9.60 1.96 -16.78
N ALA A 114 8.47 1.44 -17.27
CA ALA A 114 7.42 0.90 -16.43
C ALA A 114 7.90 -0.29 -15.60
N LEU A 115 8.60 -1.24 -16.21
CA LEU A 115 9.20 -2.37 -15.50
C LEU A 115 10.23 -1.92 -14.46
N SER A 116 11.06 -0.91 -14.79
CA SER A 116 12.02 -0.33 -13.84
C SER A 116 11.30 0.30 -12.63
N HIS A 117 10.21 1.03 -12.87
CA HIS A 117 9.39 1.57 -11.78
C HIS A 117 8.78 0.47 -10.90
N LEU A 118 8.27 -0.61 -11.50
CA LEU A 118 7.73 -1.75 -10.77
C LEU A 118 8.80 -2.47 -9.93
N ASP A 119 10.05 -2.56 -10.42
CA ASP A 119 11.19 -3.04 -9.65
C ASP A 119 11.49 -2.14 -8.44
N ASP A 120 11.47 -0.82 -8.64
CA ASP A 120 11.65 0.15 -7.55
C ASP A 120 10.56 -0.02 -6.49
N VAL A 121 9.30 -0.20 -6.89
CA VAL A 121 8.18 -0.49 -5.99
C VAL A 121 8.44 -1.79 -5.21
N TYR A 122 8.87 -2.86 -5.88
CA TYR A 122 9.23 -4.11 -5.21
C TYR A 122 10.30 -3.90 -4.14
N HIS A 123 11.37 -3.18 -4.46
CA HIS A 123 12.46 -2.93 -3.52
C HIS A 123 12.01 -2.08 -2.31
N VAL A 124 11.16 -1.08 -2.53
CA VAL A 124 10.56 -0.29 -1.45
C VAL A 124 9.68 -1.17 -0.55
N VAL A 125 8.82 -2.01 -1.13
CA VAL A 125 7.95 -2.93 -0.38
C VAL A 125 8.77 -3.96 0.40
N ALA A 126 9.78 -4.57 -0.22
CA ALA A 126 10.64 -5.56 0.41
C ALA A 126 11.43 -4.96 1.59
N GLY A 127 12.02 -3.78 1.39
CA GLY A 127 12.74 -3.05 2.45
C GLY A 127 11.81 -2.62 3.59
N ALA A 128 10.63 -2.06 3.24
CA ALA A 128 9.63 -1.67 4.23
C ALA A 128 9.16 -2.86 5.07
N ARG A 129 8.95 -4.03 4.47
CA ARG A 129 8.53 -5.25 5.18
C ARG A 129 9.47 -5.61 6.34
N ILE A 130 10.78 -5.55 6.11
CA ILE A 130 11.79 -5.82 7.15
C ILE A 130 11.74 -4.75 8.23
N GLY A 131 11.76 -3.47 7.84
CA GLY A 131 11.71 -2.35 8.78
C GLY A 131 10.46 -2.36 9.66
N LEU A 132 9.30 -2.67 9.08
CA LEU A 132 8.03 -2.73 9.80
C LEU A 132 7.97 -3.89 10.80
N ILE A 133 8.57 -5.04 10.50
CA ILE A 133 8.72 -6.15 11.48
C ILE A 133 9.54 -5.69 12.67
N VAL A 134 10.67 -5.02 12.44
CA VAL A 134 11.51 -4.49 13.54
C VAL A 134 10.73 -3.48 14.39
N VAL A 135 10.03 -2.55 13.76
CA VAL A 135 9.19 -1.55 14.47
C VAL A 135 8.08 -2.22 15.27
N ALA A 136 7.42 -3.25 14.74
CA ALA A 136 6.39 -4.01 15.47
C ALA A 136 6.98 -4.72 16.71
N LEU A 137 8.16 -5.31 16.60
CA LEU A 137 8.84 -5.92 17.75
C LEU A 137 9.20 -4.87 18.81
N VAL A 138 9.67 -3.69 18.40
CA VAL A 138 9.91 -2.56 19.31
C VAL A 138 8.61 -2.11 19.98
N ALA A 139 7.50 -2.03 19.25
CA ALA A 139 6.19 -1.67 19.79
C ALA A 139 5.75 -2.69 20.87
N VAL A 140 5.87 -3.98 20.59
CA VAL A 140 5.54 -5.04 21.56
C VAL A 140 6.40 -4.93 22.82
N ALA A 141 7.73 -4.81 22.67
CA ALA A 141 8.65 -4.69 23.80
C ALA A 141 8.39 -3.44 24.64
N ALA A 142 8.17 -2.29 24.00
CA ALA A 142 7.90 -1.04 24.69
C ALA A 142 6.53 -1.06 25.39
N CYS A 143 5.48 -1.59 24.77
CA CYS A 143 4.17 -1.79 25.38
C CYS A 143 4.23 -2.76 26.58
N ALA A 144 4.98 -3.86 26.45
CA ALA A 144 5.21 -4.80 27.55
C ALA A 144 5.94 -4.13 28.71
N HIS A 145 6.97 -3.32 28.44
CA HIS A 145 7.64 -2.52 29.46
C HIS A 145 6.66 -1.59 30.18
N MET A 146 5.83 -0.85 29.43
CA MET A 146 4.81 0.04 30.01
C MET A 146 3.81 -0.73 30.88
N ALA A 147 3.38 -1.91 30.44
CA ALA A 147 2.44 -2.75 31.18
C ALA A 147 3.03 -3.22 32.52
N VAL A 148 4.27 -3.74 32.49
CA VAL A 148 4.90 -4.43 33.63
C VAL A 148 5.55 -3.45 34.60
N ARG A 149 6.25 -2.43 34.09
CA ARG A 149 7.05 -1.50 34.93
C ARG A 149 6.31 -0.24 35.37
N VAL A 150 5.34 0.23 34.58
CA VAL A 150 4.61 1.47 34.86
C VAL A 150 3.15 1.17 35.23
N GLY A 151 2.57 0.16 34.64
CA GLY A 151 1.24 -0.34 34.96
C GLY A 151 0.21 -0.16 33.85
N ARG A 152 -0.92 -0.87 33.99
CA ARG A 152 -1.99 -0.96 32.97
C ARG A 152 -2.56 0.39 32.52
N ARG A 153 -2.63 1.38 33.44
CA ARG A 153 -3.14 2.71 33.09
C ARG A 153 -2.21 3.47 32.13
N ALA A 154 -0.90 3.30 32.33
CA ALA A 154 0.11 3.90 31.46
C ALA A 154 0.08 3.27 30.08
N LEU A 155 0.01 1.92 30.00
CA LEU A 155 -0.22 1.23 28.74
C LEU A 155 -1.50 1.71 28.06
N GLY A 156 -2.61 1.84 28.81
CA GLY A 156 -3.86 2.39 28.27
C GLY A 156 -3.70 3.79 27.68
N GLY A 157 -2.84 4.63 28.31
CA GLY A 157 -2.49 5.95 27.76
C GLY A 157 -1.72 5.87 26.44
N VAL A 158 -0.76 4.95 26.32
CA VAL A 158 0.02 4.69 25.08
C VAL A 158 -0.90 4.25 23.95
N LEU A 159 -1.76 3.25 24.20
CA LEU A 159 -2.71 2.75 23.19
C LEU A 159 -3.65 3.83 22.68
N MET A 160 -4.20 4.65 23.58
CA MET A 160 -5.06 5.77 23.22
C MET A 160 -4.30 6.82 22.42
N ALA A 161 -3.11 7.22 22.87
CA ALA A 161 -2.32 8.25 22.21
C ALA A 161 -1.92 7.83 20.79
N ALA A 162 -1.45 6.59 20.60
CA ALA A 162 -1.11 6.04 19.29
C ALA A 162 -2.33 6.00 18.36
N GLY A 163 -3.45 5.42 18.81
CA GLY A 163 -4.66 5.33 18.00
C GLY A 163 -5.22 6.69 17.61
N ILE A 164 -5.29 7.65 18.54
CA ILE A 164 -5.76 9.02 18.27
C ILE A 164 -4.83 9.73 17.27
N ALA A 165 -3.51 9.60 17.45
CA ALA A 165 -2.54 10.21 16.53
C ALA A 165 -2.69 9.69 15.10
N VAL A 166 -2.85 8.36 14.94
CA VAL A 166 -3.07 7.75 13.62
C VAL A 166 -4.39 8.22 13.01
N ILE A 167 -5.49 8.23 13.76
CA ILE A 167 -6.79 8.74 13.27
C ILE A 167 -6.67 10.19 12.81
N ALA A 168 -6.00 11.05 13.58
CA ALA A 168 -5.83 12.45 13.23
C ALA A 168 -5.01 12.63 11.94
N VAL A 169 -3.88 11.91 11.81
CA VAL A 169 -3.05 11.96 10.60
C VAL A 169 -3.83 11.46 9.38
N PHE A 170 -4.52 10.33 9.50
CA PHE A 170 -5.28 9.77 8.37
C PHE A 170 -6.47 10.64 7.99
N ALA A 171 -7.11 11.33 8.94
CA ALA A 171 -8.15 12.31 8.63
C ALA A 171 -7.60 13.49 7.80
N LEU A 172 -6.40 13.98 8.12
CA LEU A 172 -5.72 15.05 7.36
C LEU A 172 -5.31 14.56 5.96
N LEU A 173 -4.76 13.34 5.85
CA LEU A 173 -4.41 12.75 4.55
C LEU A 173 -5.64 12.52 3.69
N ALA A 174 -6.73 12.01 4.25
CA ALA A 174 -8.00 11.83 3.55
C ALA A 174 -8.56 13.17 3.05
N ALA A 175 -8.51 14.22 3.86
CA ALA A 175 -8.92 15.56 3.46
C ALA A 175 -8.06 16.09 2.29
N TRP A 176 -6.75 15.82 2.30
CA TRP A 176 -5.86 16.18 1.18
C TRP A 176 -6.20 15.40 -0.09
N VAL A 177 -6.37 14.08 0.01
CA VAL A 177 -6.78 13.23 -1.14
C VAL A 177 -8.09 13.74 -1.77
N VAL A 178 -9.08 14.11 -0.95
CA VAL A 178 -10.37 14.64 -1.44
C VAL A 178 -10.20 16.03 -2.10
N ALA A 179 -9.32 16.86 -1.56
CA ALA A 179 -9.10 18.21 -2.09
C ALA A 179 -8.23 18.22 -3.35
N ASP A 180 -7.18 17.38 -3.39
CA ASP A 180 -6.18 17.32 -4.47
C ASP A 180 -5.52 15.93 -4.49
N PHE A 181 -6.17 14.97 -5.16
CA PHE A 181 -5.63 13.62 -5.33
C PHE A 181 -4.29 13.64 -6.07
N ASN A 182 -4.17 14.41 -7.16
CA ASN A 182 -2.96 14.42 -7.98
C ASN A 182 -1.75 14.97 -7.21
N GLY A 183 -1.94 16.05 -6.47
CA GLY A 183 -0.90 16.61 -5.61
C GLY A 183 -0.50 15.65 -4.48
N PHE A 184 -1.46 14.97 -3.85
CA PHE A 184 -1.19 13.94 -2.86
C PHE A 184 -0.41 12.76 -3.48
N PHE A 185 -0.87 12.26 -4.63
CA PHE A 185 -0.24 11.13 -5.32
C PHE A 185 1.20 11.45 -5.72
N ALA A 186 1.43 12.63 -6.29
CA ALA A 186 2.76 13.11 -6.64
C ALA A 186 3.68 13.26 -5.41
N ALA A 187 3.18 13.84 -4.33
CA ALA A 187 3.93 13.98 -3.08
C ALA A 187 4.29 12.62 -2.48
N PHE A 188 3.35 11.67 -2.49
CA PHE A 188 3.60 10.30 -2.01
C PHE A 188 4.70 9.61 -2.84
N HIS A 189 4.62 9.65 -4.17
CA HIS A 189 5.62 9.04 -5.04
C HIS A 189 7.00 9.67 -4.87
N SER A 190 7.08 10.98 -4.71
CA SER A 190 8.36 11.70 -4.51
C SER A 190 9.09 11.35 -3.22
N LEU A 191 8.44 10.69 -2.25
CA LEU A 191 9.11 10.16 -1.05
C LEU A 191 9.98 8.93 -1.35
N PHE A 192 9.68 8.20 -2.40
CA PHE A 192 10.29 6.91 -2.69
C PHE A 192 11.00 6.86 -4.04
N PHE A 193 10.57 7.67 -5.02
CA PHE A 193 10.99 7.57 -6.40
C PHE A 193 11.52 8.90 -6.92
N ALA A 194 12.50 8.85 -7.83
CA ALA A 194 13.01 10.04 -8.49
C ALA A 194 11.95 10.67 -9.41
N ASN A 195 12.01 11.99 -9.58
CA ASN A 195 11.09 12.71 -10.45
C ASN A 195 11.14 12.16 -11.89
N GLY A 196 9.97 11.86 -12.46
CA GLY A 196 9.81 11.38 -13.82
C GLY A 196 9.91 9.86 -13.99
N THR A 197 10.31 9.10 -12.98
CA THR A 197 10.41 7.62 -13.09
C THR A 197 9.10 6.89 -12.80
N TRP A 198 8.03 7.60 -12.47
CA TRP A 198 6.73 7.05 -12.07
C TRP A 198 5.55 7.73 -12.79
N THR A 199 5.82 8.47 -13.86
CA THR A 199 4.78 9.15 -14.66
C THR A 199 4.73 8.51 -16.04
N PHE A 200 3.56 7.99 -16.42
CA PHE A 200 3.31 7.26 -17.66
C PHE A 200 2.16 7.90 -18.42
N SER A 201 2.07 7.62 -19.72
CA SER A 201 0.95 8.08 -20.55
C SER A 201 -0.37 7.53 -20.03
N TYR A 202 -1.41 8.31 -20.24
CA TYR A 202 -2.75 7.97 -19.76
C TYR A 202 -3.35 6.72 -20.45
N ASP A 203 -2.93 6.45 -21.66
CA ASP A 203 -3.31 5.30 -22.49
C ASP A 203 -2.38 4.08 -22.33
N SER A 204 -1.30 4.20 -21.55
CA SER A 204 -0.42 3.07 -21.26
C SER A 204 -1.18 1.94 -20.55
N LEU A 205 -0.78 0.69 -20.79
CA LEU A 205 -1.34 -0.48 -20.09
C LEU A 205 -1.28 -0.30 -18.57
N LEU A 206 -0.16 0.24 -18.05
CA LEU A 206 0.02 0.44 -16.61
C LEU A 206 -1.04 1.37 -16.01
N ILE A 207 -1.33 2.51 -16.64
CA ILE A 207 -2.35 3.44 -16.17
C ILE A 207 -3.75 2.91 -16.45
N THR A 208 -3.95 2.19 -17.54
CA THR A 208 -5.24 1.59 -17.89
C THR A 208 -5.67 0.51 -16.87
N MET A 209 -4.75 -0.34 -16.42
CA MET A 209 -5.08 -1.34 -15.38
C MET A 209 -5.15 -0.74 -13.97
N TYR A 210 -4.45 0.38 -13.71
CA TYR A 210 -4.40 1.05 -12.41
C TYR A 210 -4.77 2.54 -12.52
N PRO A 211 -6.00 2.88 -12.94
CA PRO A 211 -6.43 4.27 -13.06
C PRO A 211 -6.47 4.96 -11.69
N PRO A 212 -6.60 6.31 -11.64
CA PRO A 212 -6.66 7.06 -10.39
C PRO A 212 -7.70 6.55 -9.38
N GLU A 213 -8.85 6.09 -9.86
CA GLU A 213 -9.93 5.53 -9.03
C GLU A 213 -9.51 4.25 -8.31
N PHE A 214 -8.68 3.42 -8.93
CA PHE A 214 -8.09 2.24 -8.31
C PHE A 214 -7.27 2.63 -7.08
N TRP A 215 -6.42 3.66 -7.20
CA TRP A 215 -5.57 4.13 -6.11
C TRP A 215 -6.36 4.83 -4.99
N ILE A 216 -7.42 5.55 -5.35
CA ILE A 216 -8.37 6.12 -4.38
C ILE A 216 -9.06 4.99 -3.61
N GLY A 217 -9.50 3.93 -4.30
CA GLY A 217 -10.08 2.73 -3.70
C GLY A 217 -9.10 2.02 -2.77
N MET A 218 -7.85 1.82 -3.20
CA MET A 218 -6.79 1.23 -2.37
C MET A 218 -6.53 2.05 -1.10
N GLY A 219 -6.48 3.38 -1.24
CA GLY A 219 -6.36 4.31 -0.12
C GLY A 219 -7.55 4.22 0.84
N ALA A 220 -8.77 4.04 0.32
CA ALA A 220 -9.97 3.87 1.14
C ALA A 220 -9.96 2.57 1.95
N VAL A 221 -9.52 1.46 1.35
CA VAL A 221 -9.33 0.18 2.06
C VAL A 221 -8.27 0.32 3.15
N TRP A 222 -7.14 0.95 2.85
CA TRP A 222 -6.09 1.22 3.83
C TRP A 222 -6.58 2.11 4.98
N LEU A 223 -7.28 3.19 4.67
CA LEU A 223 -7.90 4.08 5.67
C LEU A 223 -8.87 3.32 6.59
N ALA A 224 -9.74 2.48 6.02
CA ALA A 224 -10.71 1.71 6.78
C ALA A 224 -10.03 0.70 7.71
N ALA A 225 -9.08 -0.09 7.21
CA ALA A 225 -8.35 -1.08 8.00
C ALA A 225 -7.54 -0.42 9.13
N THR A 226 -6.77 0.64 8.82
CA THR A 226 -6.00 1.41 9.79
C THR A 226 -6.90 2.09 10.82
N GLY A 227 -8.02 2.65 10.37
CA GLY A 227 -9.01 3.29 11.24
C GLY A 227 -9.63 2.31 12.24
N LEU A 228 -10.05 1.14 11.79
CA LEU A 228 -10.60 0.09 12.66
C LEU A 228 -9.58 -0.36 13.73
N LEU A 229 -8.32 -0.61 13.32
CA LEU A 229 -7.26 -0.97 14.26
C LEU A 229 -6.98 0.14 15.27
N SER A 230 -6.98 1.39 14.81
CA SER A 230 -6.74 2.56 15.68
C SER A 230 -7.89 2.78 16.66
N ILE A 231 -9.14 2.64 16.24
CA ILE A 231 -10.33 2.67 17.11
C ILE A 231 -10.26 1.56 18.14
N ALA A 232 -9.91 0.34 17.75
CA ALA A 232 -9.73 -0.79 18.67
C ALA A 232 -8.64 -0.46 19.71
N SER A 233 -7.51 0.11 19.29
CA SER A 233 -6.43 0.57 20.19
C SER A 233 -6.94 1.60 21.20
N VAL A 234 -7.70 2.60 20.77
CA VAL A 234 -8.30 3.62 21.65
C VAL A 234 -9.27 3.00 22.66
N VAL A 235 -10.17 2.10 22.20
CA VAL A 235 -11.16 1.45 23.06
C VAL A 235 -10.48 0.58 24.12
N VAL A 236 -9.52 -0.27 23.72
CA VAL A 236 -8.74 -1.09 24.66
C VAL A 236 -7.98 -0.19 25.65
N GLY A 237 -7.36 0.86 25.16
CA GLY A 237 -6.68 1.84 26.01
C GLY A 237 -7.60 2.48 27.04
N ALA A 238 -8.81 2.89 26.64
CA ALA A 238 -9.80 3.46 27.54
C ALA A 238 -10.27 2.45 28.60
N LEU A 239 -10.50 1.18 28.22
CA LEU A 239 -10.87 0.11 29.14
C LEU A 239 -9.77 -0.16 30.18
N LEU A 240 -8.49 -0.16 29.77
CA LEU A 240 -7.36 -0.34 30.68
C LEU A 240 -7.22 0.81 31.70
N ARG A 241 -7.69 2.00 31.38
CA ARG A 241 -7.64 3.18 32.26
C ARG A 241 -8.79 3.26 33.25
N ARG A 242 -9.91 2.56 33.00
CA ARG A 242 -11.05 2.54 33.93
C ARG A 242 -10.61 1.99 35.30
N LYS A 243 -11.09 2.59 36.40
CA LYS A 243 -10.94 2.02 37.74
C LYS A 243 -11.73 0.71 37.77
N ARG A 244 -11.15 -0.35 38.34
CA ARG A 244 -11.98 -1.47 38.81
C ARG A 244 -12.79 -0.93 40.00
N ALA A 245 -14.10 -0.93 39.84
CA ALA A 245 -15.02 -0.66 40.94
C ALA A 245 -14.85 -1.74 42.01
#